data_f5c331e9da2ec6818b5c590d4a8f5b7e
#
_entry.id   f5c331e9da2ec6818b5c590d4a8f5b7e
#
_cell.length_a   1.000
_cell.length_b   1.000
_cell.length_c   1.000
_cell.angle_alpha   90.00
_cell.angle_beta   90.00
_cell.angle_gamma   90.00
#
_symmetry.space_group_name_H-M   'P 1'
#
loop_
_entity.id
_entity.type
_entity.pdbx_description
1 polymer ?
#
loop_
_entity_poly.entity_id
_entity_poly.type
_entity_poly.pdbx_seq_one_letter_code
_entity_poly.pdbx_strand_id
1 'polypeptide(L)'
;MADFVEGEDMTLKKNHPAGYNGITDGVIWQQLLLFFFPILFGTFFQQLYNTADAMIVGKFVGKEALSAVGGTTGTLINLLVGFFVGMSSGAAVVVSQFYGAKEDQQVQKSVHTSFCLALAGGVALLVIGEIFTPAAIRAMGAPEEILGYSVTYLRIYFLGIIGNLVYNMGAAILRAVGDSKRPLYFLVASCLTNIVLDLIFVVCLHLEVAGAALATIMSQLLSATLVMVTLIRTKESYRFNLKELRVEPVLLKKIIKIGLPAGLQSMMYSISNILIQANINGYGTNTIASWAVYGKIDGIFWMTMDAMGISVTTFAGQNFGAGKIKRLKKGTYVGLLMSTIITAALGVFMFTAGPVLISLFTNDVDVMAESMSIIRFLVPFWFCYICVNVYPCTLRGVGDALIPMLIICVGTCILRVLWVFGAGAIHPGLYTTLTSYPLSWTITSLAFLVYYYRFSAMRKLNKLIEE
;
A
#
# COMPACT_ATOMS: atom_id res chain seq x y z
N MET A 1 1.98 -5.56 27.14
CA MET A 1 0.91 -4.54 27.21
C MET A 1 0.89 -3.85 28.58
N ALA A 2 1.25 -4.52 29.66
CA ALA A 2 1.47 -3.91 30.99
C ALA A 2 2.64 -2.91 30.98
N ASP A 3 3.69 -3.18 30.24
CA ASP A 3 4.92 -2.34 30.18
C ASP A 3 4.75 -0.95 29.56
N PHE A 4 3.54 -0.58 29.12
CA PHE A 4 3.23 0.77 28.63
C PHE A 4 2.44 1.61 29.64
N VAL A 5 2.06 1.03 30.77
CA VAL A 5 1.23 1.68 31.81
C VAL A 5 1.99 1.88 33.14
N GLU A 6 3.08 1.15 33.34
CA GLU A 6 3.93 1.31 34.54
C GLU A 6 5.23 2.03 34.16
N GLY A 7 5.34 3.29 34.53
CA GLY A 7 6.60 4.00 34.53
C GLY A 7 6.50 5.50 34.38
N GLU A 8 6.46 6.16 35.56
CA GLU A 8 6.88 7.53 35.82
C GLU A 8 5.91 8.70 35.61
N ASP A 9 5.72 9.35 36.71
CA ASP A 9 5.13 10.63 37.00
C ASP A 9 5.11 11.66 35.87
N MET A 10 3.93 12.05 35.46
CA MET A 10 3.66 13.01 34.40
C MET A 10 3.68 14.44 34.94
N THR A 11 4.86 14.96 35.20
CA THR A 11 5.07 16.40 35.40
C THR A 11 6.24 16.91 34.61
N LEU A 12 6.01 17.24 33.33
CA LEU A 12 6.84 18.20 32.61
C LEU A 12 6.02 18.83 31.46
N LYS A 13 5.35 19.96 31.75
CA LYS A 13 4.98 20.94 30.73
C LYS A 13 6.26 21.52 30.14
N LYS A 14 6.74 20.97 29.00
CA LYS A 14 7.71 21.68 28.18
C LYS A 14 6.97 22.48 27.13
N ASN A 15 7.16 23.79 27.17
CA ASN A 15 6.74 24.74 26.15
C ASN A 15 7.42 24.35 24.80
N HIS A 16 6.64 23.84 23.85
CA HIS A 16 7.08 23.69 22.46
C HIS A 16 6.71 24.94 21.68
N PRO A 17 7.56 25.36 20.70
CA PRO A 17 7.29 26.52 19.88
C PRO A 17 5.99 26.33 19.06
N ALA A 18 5.30 27.44 18.81
CA ALA A 18 4.07 27.53 18.02
C ALA A 18 4.33 27.01 16.61
N GLY A 19 3.85 25.78 16.32
CA GLY A 19 4.04 25.09 15.03
C GLY A 19 3.65 23.61 15.07
N TYR A 20 3.47 23.04 16.22
CA TYR A 20 3.15 21.62 16.42
C TYR A 20 1.63 21.37 16.34
N ASN A 21 1.01 21.71 15.20
CA ASN A 21 -0.37 21.31 14.87
C ASN A 21 -0.34 19.88 14.30
N GLY A 22 0.00 18.91 15.15
CA GLY A 22 -0.10 17.50 14.82
C GLY A 22 -1.56 17.09 14.60
N ILE A 23 -1.75 15.95 13.96
CA ILE A 23 -3.04 15.28 13.74
C ILE A 23 -3.85 15.07 15.04
N THR A 24 -3.20 15.29 16.19
CA THR A 24 -3.77 15.14 17.53
C THR A 24 -4.73 16.26 17.95
N ASP A 25 -4.78 17.40 17.22
CA ASP A 25 -5.59 18.57 17.57
C ASP A 25 -6.48 19.00 16.36
N GLY A 26 -7.42 19.91 16.60
CA GLY A 26 -8.31 20.46 15.55
C GLY A 26 -9.46 19.52 15.14
N VAL A 27 -10.11 19.84 14.03
CA VAL A 27 -11.29 19.12 13.52
C VAL A 27 -10.86 17.85 12.81
N ILE A 28 -11.38 16.68 13.25
CA ILE A 28 -10.91 15.36 12.81
C ILE A 28 -11.02 15.16 11.29
N TRP A 29 -12.18 15.45 10.69
CA TRP A 29 -12.39 15.23 9.26
C TRP A 29 -11.48 16.11 8.39
N GLN A 30 -11.20 17.35 8.83
CA GLN A 30 -10.28 18.24 8.11
C GLN A 30 -8.85 17.68 8.15
N GLN A 31 -8.41 17.18 9.31
CA GLN A 31 -7.08 16.57 9.45
C GLN A 31 -6.95 15.32 8.58
N LEU A 32 -7.96 14.47 8.57
CA LEU A 32 -7.96 13.28 7.72
C LEU A 32 -7.95 13.66 6.23
N LEU A 33 -8.73 14.65 5.77
CA LEU A 33 -8.73 15.09 4.37
C LEU A 33 -7.40 15.72 3.95
N LEU A 34 -6.85 16.60 4.78
CA LEU A 34 -5.56 17.25 4.50
C LEU A 34 -4.43 16.23 4.38
N PHE A 35 -4.57 15.10 5.05
CA PHE A 35 -3.61 14.00 4.99
C PHE A 35 -3.90 13.05 3.83
N PHE A 36 -5.16 12.76 3.58
CA PHE A 36 -5.64 11.86 2.55
C PHE A 36 -5.29 12.30 1.12
N PHE A 37 -5.60 13.56 0.77
CA PHE A 37 -5.41 14.03 -0.60
C PHE A 37 -3.96 13.95 -1.10
N PRO A 38 -2.94 14.39 -0.35
CA PRO A 38 -1.56 14.24 -0.80
C PRO A 38 -1.14 12.77 -1.01
N ILE A 39 -1.65 11.84 -0.18
CA ILE A 39 -1.37 10.42 -0.33
C ILE A 39 -2.04 9.89 -1.59
N LEU A 40 -3.32 10.20 -1.80
CA LEU A 40 -4.07 9.80 -2.98
C LEU A 40 -3.40 10.27 -4.28
N PHE A 41 -3.04 11.56 -4.34
CA PHE A 41 -2.33 12.11 -5.50
C PHE A 41 -0.94 11.50 -5.67
N GLY A 42 -0.23 11.23 -4.58
CA GLY A 42 1.05 10.54 -4.64
C GLY A 42 0.94 9.13 -5.26
N THR A 43 -0.06 8.35 -4.83
CA THR A 43 -0.34 7.03 -5.40
C THR A 43 -0.79 7.14 -6.87
N PHE A 44 -1.57 8.18 -7.22
CA PHE A 44 -1.96 8.46 -8.60
C PHE A 44 -0.74 8.72 -9.49
N PHE A 45 0.19 9.58 -9.08
CA PHE A 45 1.41 9.84 -9.85
C PHE A 45 2.30 8.59 -9.96
N GLN A 46 2.33 7.76 -8.93
CA GLN A 46 3.02 6.47 -8.98
C GLN A 46 2.40 5.54 -10.02
N GLN A 47 1.08 5.48 -10.10
CA GLN A 47 0.38 4.67 -11.10
C GLN A 47 0.54 5.25 -12.51
N LEU A 48 0.63 6.58 -12.62
CA LEU A 48 0.84 7.28 -13.89
C LEU A 48 2.20 6.92 -14.50
N TYR A 49 3.28 6.96 -13.72
CA TYR A 49 4.58 6.61 -14.27
C TYR A 49 4.65 5.12 -14.67
N ASN A 50 4.09 4.19 -13.88
CA ASN A 50 4.01 2.78 -14.25
C ASN A 50 3.26 2.57 -15.57
N THR A 51 2.21 3.36 -15.79
CA THR A 51 1.44 3.30 -17.04
C THR A 51 2.23 3.90 -18.20
N ALA A 52 2.91 5.03 -18.00
CA ALA A 52 3.73 5.66 -19.02
C ALA A 52 4.90 4.76 -19.45
N ASP A 53 5.60 4.14 -18.49
CA ASP A 53 6.66 3.15 -18.72
C ASP A 53 6.15 1.99 -19.60
N ALA A 54 5.03 1.38 -19.23
CA ALA A 54 4.40 0.32 -20.03
C ALA A 54 4.00 0.78 -21.45
N MET A 55 3.48 2.00 -21.60
CA MET A 55 3.12 2.56 -22.90
C MET A 55 4.34 2.82 -23.78
N ILE A 56 5.42 3.37 -23.22
CA ILE A 56 6.67 3.66 -23.96
C ILE A 56 7.30 2.35 -24.39
N VAL A 57 7.44 1.37 -23.49
CA VAL A 57 7.99 0.06 -23.82
C VAL A 57 7.14 -0.65 -24.89
N GLY A 58 5.83 -0.67 -24.70
CA GLY A 58 4.92 -1.33 -25.65
C GLY A 58 4.94 -0.71 -27.06
N LYS A 59 5.06 0.62 -27.16
CA LYS A 59 5.05 1.34 -28.43
C LYS A 59 6.39 1.30 -29.16
N PHE A 60 7.51 1.38 -28.46
CA PHE A 60 8.82 1.57 -29.06
C PHE A 60 9.71 0.31 -29.04
N VAL A 61 9.43 -0.65 -28.15
CA VAL A 61 10.20 -1.91 -28.08
C VAL A 61 9.38 -3.08 -28.63
N GLY A 62 8.10 -3.16 -28.28
CA GLY A 62 7.18 -4.18 -28.81
C GLY A 62 6.39 -4.94 -27.75
N LYS A 63 5.55 -5.86 -28.22
CA LYS A 63 4.58 -6.59 -27.38
C LYS A 63 5.26 -7.57 -26.41
N GLU A 64 6.37 -8.19 -26.82
CA GLU A 64 7.15 -9.12 -26.00
C GLU A 64 7.76 -8.39 -24.81
N ALA A 65 8.35 -7.21 -25.04
CA ALA A 65 8.91 -6.36 -24.01
C ALA A 65 7.82 -5.83 -23.04
N LEU A 66 6.67 -5.42 -23.57
CA LEU A 66 5.52 -5.01 -22.75
C LEU A 66 5.04 -6.15 -21.85
N SER A 67 4.93 -7.37 -22.41
CA SER A 67 4.57 -8.56 -21.63
C SER A 67 5.60 -8.90 -20.56
N ALA A 68 6.88 -8.72 -20.87
CA ALA A 68 7.96 -8.91 -19.91
C ALA A 68 7.89 -7.91 -18.77
N VAL A 69 7.71 -6.62 -19.02
CA VAL A 69 7.70 -5.56 -18.00
C VAL A 69 6.40 -5.58 -17.17
N GLY A 70 5.26 -5.70 -17.82
CA GLY A 70 3.93 -5.60 -17.18
C GLY A 70 3.38 -6.90 -16.60
N GLY A 71 3.85 -8.05 -17.07
CA GLY A 71 3.31 -9.37 -16.74
C GLY A 71 3.98 -10.01 -15.50
N THR A 72 4.81 -11.02 -15.76
CA THR A 72 5.44 -11.86 -14.72
C THR A 72 6.34 -11.04 -13.78
N THR A 73 7.10 -10.09 -14.34
CA THR A 73 8.00 -9.23 -13.55
C THR A 73 7.22 -8.32 -12.61
N GLY A 74 6.14 -7.68 -13.09
CA GLY A 74 5.28 -6.83 -12.27
C GLY A 74 4.68 -7.59 -11.08
N THR A 75 4.27 -8.83 -11.30
CA THR A 75 3.74 -9.70 -10.23
C THR A 75 4.79 -9.97 -9.14
N LEU A 76 6.02 -10.29 -9.54
CA LEU A 76 7.14 -10.57 -8.62
C LEU A 76 7.55 -9.31 -7.84
N ILE A 77 7.62 -8.17 -8.53
CA ILE A 77 7.90 -6.88 -7.91
C ILE A 77 6.83 -6.54 -6.87
N ASN A 78 5.55 -6.64 -7.23
CA ASN A 78 4.45 -6.33 -6.32
C ASN A 78 4.44 -7.24 -5.09
N LEU A 79 4.77 -8.53 -5.25
CA LEU A 79 4.85 -9.47 -4.13
C LEU A 79 5.96 -9.06 -3.14
N LEU A 80 7.18 -8.81 -3.64
CA LEU A 80 8.35 -8.52 -2.83
C LEU A 80 8.32 -7.10 -2.25
N VAL A 81 8.07 -6.11 -3.10
CA VAL A 81 7.97 -4.70 -2.66
C VAL A 81 6.78 -4.51 -1.74
N GLY A 82 5.62 -5.13 -2.03
CA GLY A 82 4.44 -5.09 -1.18
C GLY A 82 4.70 -5.60 0.24
N PHE A 83 5.50 -6.65 0.39
CA PHE A 83 5.95 -7.12 1.70
C PHE A 83 6.72 -6.03 2.47
N PHE A 84 7.69 -5.38 1.84
CA PHE A 84 8.49 -4.35 2.49
C PHE A 84 7.74 -3.03 2.72
N VAL A 85 6.78 -2.69 1.86
CA VAL A 85 5.83 -1.59 2.12
C VAL A 85 5.02 -1.87 3.39
N GLY A 86 4.55 -3.11 3.58
CA GLY A 86 3.93 -3.55 4.82
C GLY A 86 4.87 -3.44 6.03
N MET A 87 6.14 -3.82 5.89
CA MET A 87 7.16 -3.63 6.93
C MET A 87 7.37 -2.14 7.28
N SER A 88 7.41 -1.27 6.28
CA SER A 88 7.51 0.19 6.48
C SER A 88 6.30 0.77 7.20
N SER A 89 5.10 0.17 7.03
CA SER A 89 3.91 0.50 7.80
C SER A 89 4.09 0.25 9.30
N GLY A 90 4.80 -0.83 9.68
CA GLY A 90 5.15 -1.10 11.09
C GLY A 90 6.04 -0.01 11.68
N ALA A 91 7.05 0.45 10.93
CA ALA A 91 7.89 1.57 11.33
C ALA A 91 7.08 2.86 11.49
N ALA A 92 6.20 3.16 10.51
CA ALA A 92 5.33 4.34 10.57
C ALA A 92 4.45 4.34 11.83
N VAL A 93 3.89 3.20 12.21
CA VAL A 93 3.08 3.09 13.44
C VAL A 93 3.91 3.37 14.69
N VAL A 94 5.09 2.75 14.83
CA VAL A 94 5.95 2.96 15.99
C VAL A 94 6.40 4.43 16.10
N VAL A 95 6.82 5.03 14.96
CA VAL A 95 7.20 6.45 14.90
C VAL A 95 6.01 7.34 15.24
N SER A 96 4.81 7.07 14.68
CA SER A 96 3.61 7.90 14.96
C SER A 96 3.18 7.85 16.42
N GLN A 97 3.30 6.70 17.08
CA GLN A 97 3.01 6.56 18.50
C GLN A 97 3.95 7.38 19.37
N PHE A 98 5.27 7.26 19.18
CA PHE A 98 6.24 8.05 19.94
C PHE A 98 6.17 9.53 19.60
N TYR A 99 5.88 9.88 18.34
CA TYR A 99 5.68 11.27 17.95
C TYR A 99 4.44 11.87 18.61
N GLY A 100 3.34 11.12 18.68
CA GLY A 100 2.14 11.51 19.41
C GLY A 100 2.37 11.65 20.91
N ALA A 101 3.19 10.78 21.51
CA ALA A 101 3.60 10.83 22.91
C ALA A 101 4.60 11.96 23.21
N LYS A 102 5.16 12.64 22.18
CA LYS A 102 6.22 13.65 22.28
C LYS A 102 7.52 13.11 22.90
N GLU A 103 7.82 11.85 22.63
CA GLU A 103 9.04 11.17 23.04
C GLU A 103 10.13 11.29 21.96
N ASP A 104 10.73 12.48 21.83
CA ASP A 104 11.65 12.84 20.76
C ASP A 104 12.83 11.86 20.60
N GLN A 105 13.40 11.37 21.72
CA GLN A 105 14.50 10.40 21.69
C GLN A 105 14.06 9.05 21.12
N GLN A 106 12.85 8.59 21.45
CA GLN A 106 12.32 7.34 20.93
C GLN A 106 11.96 7.47 19.44
N VAL A 107 11.45 8.63 19.01
CA VAL A 107 11.24 8.94 17.59
C VAL A 107 12.56 8.80 16.84
N GLN A 108 13.62 9.46 17.28
CA GLN A 108 14.93 9.42 16.64
C GLN A 108 15.49 8.00 16.55
N LYS A 109 15.49 7.25 17.66
CA LYS A 109 15.92 5.84 17.70
C LYS A 109 15.08 4.96 16.77
N SER A 110 13.77 5.19 16.69
CA SER A 110 12.87 4.45 15.78
C SER A 110 13.20 4.73 14.32
N VAL A 111 13.50 5.97 13.96
CA VAL A 111 13.92 6.37 12.62
C VAL A 111 15.22 5.63 12.23
N HIS A 112 16.25 5.66 13.06
CA HIS A 112 17.52 4.98 12.76
C HIS A 112 17.34 3.46 12.64
N THR A 113 16.61 2.83 13.57
CA THR A 113 16.32 1.40 13.52
C THR A 113 15.55 1.02 12.25
N SER A 114 14.59 1.87 11.81
CA SER A 114 13.81 1.66 10.59
C SER A 114 14.66 1.71 9.32
N PHE A 115 15.61 2.64 9.25
CA PHE A 115 16.55 2.70 8.12
C PHE A 115 17.54 1.54 8.11
N CYS A 116 18.02 1.07 9.28
CA CYS A 116 18.81 -0.16 9.34
C CYS A 116 18.02 -1.36 8.78
N LEU A 117 16.73 -1.47 9.12
CA LEU A 117 15.86 -2.52 8.59
C LEU A 117 15.65 -2.39 7.07
N ALA A 118 15.44 -1.17 6.55
CA ALA A 118 15.28 -0.92 5.13
C ALA A 118 16.55 -1.26 4.34
N LEU A 119 17.73 -0.88 4.85
CA LEU A 119 19.01 -1.18 4.23
C LEU A 119 19.31 -2.68 4.25
N ALA A 120 19.11 -3.34 5.40
CA ALA A 120 19.32 -4.80 5.51
C ALA A 120 18.36 -5.57 4.58
N GLY A 121 17.07 -5.18 4.57
CA GLY A 121 16.08 -5.75 3.65
C GLY A 121 16.40 -5.48 2.19
N GLY A 122 16.89 -4.28 1.86
CA GLY A 122 17.31 -3.92 0.51
C GLY A 122 18.48 -4.74 0.02
N VAL A 123 19.52 -4.92 0.85
CA VAL A 123 20.65 -5.79 0.53
C VAL A 123 20.21 -7.25 0.39
N ALA A 124 19.35 -7.73 1.28
CA ALA A 124 18.82 -9.09 1.17
C ALA A 124 18.04 -9.31 -0.14
N LEU A 125 17.15 -8.36 -0.51
CA LEU A 125 16.41 -8.44 -1.77
C LEU A 125 17.28 -8.30 -3.00
N LEU A 126 18.31 -7.46 -2.96
CA LEU A 126 19.30 -7.34 -4.03
C LEU A 126 19.97 -8.70 -4.28
N VAL A 127 20.51 -9.32 -3.23
CA VAL A 127 21.21 -10.60 -3.34
C VAL A 127 20.25 -11.73 -3.79
N ILE A 128 19.07 -11.82 -3.17
CA ILE A 128 18.06 -12.82 -3.54
C ILE A 128 17.57 -12.59 -4.97
N GLY A 129 17.30 -11.33 -5.34
CA GLY A 129 16.84 -10.98 -6.67
C GLY A 129 17.86 -11.32 -7.75
N GLU A 130 19.14 -10.97 -7.58
CA GLU A 130 20.18 -11.29 -8.56
C GLU A 130 20.39 -12.80 -8.75
N ILE A 131 20.33 -13.58 -7.67
CA ILE A 131 20.56 -15.03 -7.73
C ILE A 131 19.34 -15.77 -8.29
N PHE A 132 18.14 -15.45 -7.78
CA PHE A 132 16.96 -16.27 -8.01
C PHE A 132 16.07 -15.80 -9.15
N THR A 133 16.28 -14.59 -9.72
CA THR A 133 15.43 -14.06 -10.81
C THR A 133 15.24 -15.04 -11.96
N PRO A 134 16.28 -15.67 -12.56
CA PRO A 134 16.06 -16.58 -13.70
C PRO A 134 15.23 -17.81 -13.32
N ALA A 135 15.43 -18.35 -12.11
CA ALA A 135 14.68 -19.48 -11.63
C ALA A 135 13.22 -19.14 -11.33
N ALA A 136 12.98 -17.98 -10.72
CA ALA A 136 11.65 -17.50 -10.39
C ALA A 136 10.80 -17.24 -11.65
N ILE A 137 11.35 -16.60 -12.67
CA ILE A 137 10.65 -16.31 -13.93
C ILE A 137 10.31 -17.62 -14.66
N ARG A 138 11.23 -18.61 -14.69
CA ARG A 138 10.95 -19.94 -15.28
C ARG A 138 9.88 -20.69 -14.50
N ALA A 139 9.95 -20.66 -13.16
CA ALA A 139 8.95 -21.30 -12.30
C ALA A 139 7.55 -20.72 -12.45
N MET A 140 7.44 -19.45 -12.86
CA MET A 140 6.17 -18.79 -13.18
C MET A 140 5.65 -19.13 -14.59
N GLY A 141 6.34 -19.96 -15.37
CA GLY A 141 5.91 -20.39 -16.69
C GLY A 141 6.02 -19.32 -17.77
N ALA A 142 6.97 -18.36 -17.64
CA ALA A 142 7.18 -17.35 -18.66
C ALA A 142 7.66 -18.00 -19.96
N PRO A 143 7.07 -17.66 -21.13
CA PRO A 143 7.53 -18.11 -22.43
C PRO A 143 9.00 -17.74 -22.68
N GLU A 144 9.73 -18.60 -23.40
CA GLU A 144 11.16 -18.37 -23.68
C GLU A 144 11.43 -17.05 -24.42
N GLU A 145 10.48 -16.62 -25.26
CA GLU A 145 10.54 -15.36 -26.04
C GLU A 145 10.66 -14.12 -25.14
N ILE A 146 10.02 -14.13 -23.96
CA ILE A 146 10.05 -12.99 -23.02
C ILE A 146 11.03 -13.18 -21.86
N LEU A 147 11.62 -14.38 -21.73
CA LEU A 147 12.49 -14.73 -20.59
C LEU A 147 13.69 -13.78 -20.51
N GLY A 148 14.35 -13.51 -21.64
CA GLY A 148 15.51 -12.61 -21.69
C GLY A 148 15.18 -11.19 -21.23
N TYR A 149 14.09 -10.63 -21.72
CA TYR A 149 13.61 -9.31 -21.33
C TYR A 149 13.23 -9.25 -19.85
N SER A 150 12.51 -10.25 -19.36
CA SER A 150 12.06 -10.33 -17.96
C SER A 150 13.25 -10.42 -17.00
N VAL A 151 14.23 -11.25 -17.30
CA VAL A 151 15.44 -11.40 -16.47
C VAL A 151 16.27 -10.12 -16.47
N THR A 152 16.46 -9.50 -17.63
CA THR A 152 17.21 -8.22 -17.76
C THR A 152 16.54 -7.12 -16.95
N TYR A 153 15.21 -6.94 -17.10
CA TYR A 153 14.45 -5.94 -16.37
C TYR A 153 14.56 -6.13 -14.85
N LEU A 154 14.31 -7.35 -14.37
CA LEU A 154 14.32 -7.62 -12.93
C LEU A 154 15.70 -7.48 -12.29
N ARG A 155 16.75 -7.94 -12.95
CA ARG A 155 18.12 -7.75 -12.43
C ARG A 155 18.47 -6.28 -12.28
N ILE A 156 18.22 -5.48 -13.33
CA ILE A 156 18.43 -4.04 -13.24
C ILE A 156 17.55 -3.43 -12.12
N TYR A 157 16.28 -3.84 -12.03
CA TYR A 157 15.37 -3.37 -10.98
C TYR A 157 15.90 -3.69 -9.57
N PHE A 158 16.42 -4.90 -9.34
CA PHE A 158 16.96 -5.30 -8.04
C PHE A 158 18.25 -4.54 -7.68
N LEU A 159 19.05 -4.10 -8.64
CA LEU A 159 20.19 -3.18 -8.37
C LEU A 159 19.70 -1.86 -7.73
N GLY A 160 18.52 -1.38 -8.09
CA GLY A 160 17.92 -0.16 -7.54
C GLY A 160 17.04 -0.37 -6.30
N ILE A 161 16.81 -1.61 -5.85
CA ILE A 161 15.80 -1.92 -4.82
C ILE A 161 16.08 -1.23 -3.48
N ILE A 162 17.34 -1.02 -3.13
CA ILE A 162 17.73 -0.31 -1.90
C ILE A 162 17.17 1.11 -1.92
N GLY A 163 17.26 1.82 -3.05
CA GLY A 163 16.69 3.15 -3.22
C GLY A 163 15.17 3.15 -3.03
N ASN A 164 14.48 2.16 -3.61
CA ASN A 164 13.05 1.98 -3.44
C ASN A 164 12.65 1.79 -1.96
N LEU A 165 13.35 0.91 -1.24
CA LEU A 165 13.05 0.66 0.16
C LEU A 165 13.38 1.85 1.07
N VAL A 166 14.48 2.56 0.80
CA VAL A 166 14.85 3.81 1.50
C VAL A 166 13.78 4.87 1.29
N TYR A 167 13.30 5.05 0.06
CA TYR A 167 12.20 5.97 -0.23
C TYR A 167 10.93 5.57 0.53
N ASN A 168 10.49 4.32 0.43
CA ASN A 168 9.26 3.85 1.08
C ASN A 168 9.33 4.01 2.60
N MET A 169 10.47 3.68 3.21
CA MET A 169 10.70 3.85 4.64
C MET A 169 10.69 5.34 5.05
N GLY A 170 11.41 6.18 4.34
CA GLY A 170 11.45 7.62 4.61
C GLY A 170 10.10 8.31 4.40
N ALA A 171 9.39 7.96 3.34
CA ALA A 171 8.03 8.45 3.10
C ALA A 171 7.04 7.98 4.19
N ALA A 172 7.19 6.74 4.69
CA ALA A 172 6.40 6.22 5.80
C ALA A 172 6.67 6.99 7.10
N ILE A 173 7.94 7.33 7.37
CA ILE A 173 8.35 8.15 8.53
C ILE A 173 7.78 9.58 8.41
N LEU A 174 7.90 10.24 7.25
CA LEU A 174 7.34 11.57 7.04
C LEU A 174 5.82 11.57 7.24
N ARG A 175 5.13 10.58 6.70
CA ARG A 175 3.69 10.42 6.95
C ARG A 175 3.38 10.17 8.43
N ALA A 176 4.19 9.39 9.13
CA ALA A 176 4.01 9.09 10.56
C ALA A 176 4.07 10.34 11.45
N VAL A 177 4.86 11.34 11.07
CA VAL A 177 4.96 12.63 11.78
C VAL A 177 3.96 13.69 11.27
N GLY A 178 3.10 13.34 10.31
CA GLY A 178 2.05 14.24 9.80
C GLY A 178 2.37 14.97 8.51
N ASP A 179 3.53 14.71 7.90
CA ASP A 179 3.92 15.32 6.63
C ASP A 179 3.60 14.38 5.45
N SER A 180 2.42 14.54 4.88
CA SER A 180 2.03 13.81 3.66
C SER A 180 2.36 14.56 2.36
N LYS A 181 2.68 15.88 2.43
CA LYS A 181 2.92 16.71 1.24
C LYS A 181 4.30 16.48 0.62
N ARG A 182 5.36 16.40 1.44
CA ARG A 182 6.71 16.19 0.92
C ARG A 182 6.85 14.86 0.16
N PRO A 183 6.37 13.71 0.65
CA PRO A 183 6.34 12.47 -0.13
C PRO A 183 5.63 12.59 -1.48
N LEU A 184 4.52 13.36 -1.56
CA LEU A 184 3.86 13.66 -2.83
C LEU A 184 4.79 14.39 -3.79
N TYR A 185 5.45 15.46 -3.34
CA TYR A 185 6.36 16.23 -4.22
C TYR A 185 7.53 15.36 -4.73
N PHE A 186 8.03 14.44 -3.91
CA PHE A 186 9.09 13.53 -4.32
C PHE A 186 8.59 12.53 -5.38
N LEU A 187 7.36 12.04 -5.24
CA LEU A 187 6.75 11.17 -6.26
C LEU A 187 6.48 11.89 -7.58
N VAL A 188 6.02 13.15 -7.53
CA VAL A 188 5.83 13.97 -8.74
C VAL A 188 7.17 14.18 -9.46
N ALA A 189 8.20 14.57 -8.73
CA ALA A 189 9.54 14.74 -9.29
C ALA A 189 10.08 13.42 -9.90
N SER A 190 9.91 12.31 -9.18
CA SER A 190 10.28 10.97 -9.65
C SER A 190 9.51 10.55 -10.90
N CYS A 191 8.20 10.79 -10.94
CA CYS A 191 7.35 10.50 -12.09
C CYS A 191 7.81 11.25 -13.34
N LEU A 192 8.00 12.56 -13.24
CA LEU A 192 8.47 13.37 -14.38
C LEU A 192 9.85 12.94 -14.84
N THR A 193 10.77 12.66 -13.91
CA THR A 193 12.11 12.18 -14.23
C THR A 193 12.07 10.81 -14.90
N ASN A 194 11.25 9.89 -14.42
CA ASN A 194 11.09 8.57 -15.04
C ASN A 194 10.62 8.69 -16.50
N ILE A 195 9.55 9.44 -16.77
CA ILE A 195 9.03 9.63 -18.15
C ILE A 195 10.10 10.23 -19.08
N VAL A 196 10.84 11.24 -18.61
CA VAL A 196 11.91 11.84 -19.39
C VAL A 196 13.04 10.84 -19.66
N LEU A 197 13.47 10.09 -18.65
CA LEU A 197 14.52 9.09 -18.79
C LEU A 197 14.08 7.91 -19.66
N ASP A 198 12.82 7.48 -19.60
CA ASP A 198 12.26 6.47 -20.49
C ASP A 198 12.35 6.91 -21.97
N LEU A 199 11.97 8.15 -22.26
CA LEU A 199 12.11 8.70 -23.61
C LEU A 199 13.57 8.75 -24.06
N ILE A 200 14.49 9.13 -23.18
CA ILE A 200 15.92 9.16 -23.53
C ILE A 200 16.47 7.75 -23.71
N PHE A 201 16.25 6.85 -22.76
CA PHE A 201 16.88 5.53 -22.78
C PHE A 201 16.22 4.56 -23.76
N VAL A 202 14.91 4.55 -23.85
CA VAL A 202 14.17 3.63 -24.70
C VAL A 202 14.08 4.17 -26.14
N VAL A 203 13.72 5.47 -26.29
CA VAL A 203 13.45 6.02 -27.64
C VAL A 203 14.72 6.56 -28.31
N CYS A 204 15.57 7.35 -27.59
CA CYS A 204 16.74 7.96 -28.21
C CYS A 204 17.97 7.03 -28.22
N LEU A 205 18.20 6.30 -27.12
CA LEU A 205 19.38 5.41 -26.98
C LEU A 205 19.09 3.95 -27.36
N HIS A 206 17.83 3.59 -27.65
CA HIS A 206 17.40 2.25 -28.05
C HIS A 206 17.85 1.13 -27.07
N LEU A 207 17.88 1.43 -25.76
CA LEU A 207 18.25 0.44 -24.73
C LEU A 207 17.13 -0.54 -24.39
N GLU A 208 16.03 -0.50 -25.12
CA GLU A 208 14.89 -1.42 -24.96
C GLU A 208 14.41 -1.53 -23.48
N VAL A 209 14.17 -2.76 -23.02
CA VAL A 209 13.72 -3.06 -21.66
C VAL A 209 14.75 -2.64 -20.59
N ALA A 210 16.04 -2.72 -20.90
CA ALA A 210 17.08 -2.26 -19.98
C ALA A 210 17.00 -0.75 -19.75
N GLY A 211 16.63 0.02 -20.79
CA GLY A 211 16.40 1.47 -20.68
C GLY A 211 15.28 1.81 -19.71
N ALA A 212 14.14 1.13 -19.81
CA ALA A 212 13.01 1.32 -18.92
C ALA A 212 13.37 0.95 -17.46
N ALA A 213 14.07 -0.16 -17.25
CA ALA A 213 14.52 -0.54 -15.91
C ALA A 213 15.49 0.50 -15.31
N LEU A 214 16.44 1.02 -16.12
CA LEU A 214 17.36 2.08 -15.70
C LEU A 214 16.63 3.38 -15.36
N ALA A 215 15.66 3.81 -16.17
CA ALA A 215 14.84 4.98 -15.90
C ALA A 215 14.08 4.84 -14.57
N THR A 216 13.49 3.65 -14.33
CA THR A 216 12.79 3.35 -13.09
C THR A 216 13.72 3.45 -11.87
N ILE A 217 14.89 2.80 -11.88
CA ILE A 217 15.79 2.85 -10.72
C ILE A 217 16.39 4.25 -10.50
N MET A 218 16.71 4.98 -11.56
CA MET A 218 17.23 6.35 -11.42
C MET A 218 16.19 7.30 -10.83
N SER A 219 14.94 7.20 -11.26
CA SER A 219 13.82 7.98 -10.70
C SER A 219 13.53 7.62 -9.22
N GLN A 220 13.65 6.34 -8.87
CA GLN A 220 13.53 5.86 -7.48
C GLN A 220 14.71 6.34 -6.61
N LEU A 221 15.93 6.36 -7.13
CA LEU A 221 17.10 6.93 -6.45
C LEU A 221 16.95 8.43 -6.23
N LEU A 222 16.36 9.17 -7.18
CA LEU A 222 16.03 10.58 -6.99
C LEU A 222 15.06 10.76 -5.81
N SER A 223 13.97 10.03 -5.77
CA SER A 223 13.00 10.13 -4.66
C SER A 223 13.60 9.71 -3.32
N ALA A 224 14.46 8.68 -3.30
CA ALA A 224 15.22 8.27 -2.13
C ALA A 224 16.18 9.38 -1.66
N THR A 225 16.87 10.02 -2.59
CA THR A 225 17.76 11.14 -2.27
C THR A 225 17.00 12.32 -1.69
N LEU A 226 15.87 12.70 -2.29
CA LEU A 226 15.03 13.80 -1.81
C LEU A 226 14.49 13.55 -0.40
N VAL A 227 14.03 12.33 -0.09
CA VAL A 227 13.56 11.98 1.25
C VAL A 227 14.71 11.98 2.25
N MET A 228 15.89 11.44 1.89
CA MET A 228 17.05 11.42 2.77
C MET A 228 17.59 12.83 3.06
N VAL A 229 17.71 13.68 2.03
CA VAL A 229 18.12 15.09 2.21
C VAL A 229 17.15 15.81 3.16
N THR A 230 15.85 15.55 3.04
CA THR A 230 14.83 16.12 3.93
C THR A 230 15.03 15.68 5.37
N LEU A 231 15.23 14.38 5.60
CA LEU A 231 15.41 13.82 6.95
C LEU A 231 16.76 14.23 7.59
N ILE A 232 17.79 14.41 6.80
CA ILE A 232 19.12 14.87 7.29
C ILE A 232 19.07 16.35 7.67
N ARG A 233 18.41 17.17 6.85
CA ARG A 233 18.38 18.65 7.03
C ARG A 233 17.36 19.14 8.04
N THR A 234 16.37 18.32 8.39
CA THR A 234 15.38 18.73 9.40
C THR A 234 16.04 18.96 10.78
N LYS A 235 15.43 19.87 11.57
CA LYS A 235 15.80 20.12 12.98
C LYS A 235 14.86 19.41 13.96
N GLU A 236 13.84 18.72 13.45
CA GLU A 236 12.82 18.04 14.23
C GLU A 236 13.33 16.71 14.82
N SER A 237 12.56 16.13 15.73
CA SER A 237 12.90 14.87 16.41
C SER A 237 13.11 13.66 15.51
N TYR A 238 12.56 13.70 14.29
CA TYR A 238 12.74 12.63 13.28
C TYR A 238 13.97 12.83 12.37
N ARG A 239 14.92 13.70 12.79
CA ARG A 239 16.16 13.90 12.05
C ARG A 239 16.95 12.60 11.93
N PHE A 240 17.40 12.31 10.71
CA PHE A 240 18.30 11.20 10.44
C PHE A 240 19.76 11.65 10.52
N ASN A 241 20.57 10.94 11.29
CA ASN A 241 22.02 11.18 11.42
C ASN A 241 22.79 9.88 11.17
N LEU A 242 23.57 9.83 10.11
CA LEU A 242 24.36 8.66 9.74
C LEU A 242 25.29 8.17 10.85
N LYS A 243 25.82 9.07 11.68
CA LYS A 243 26.72 8.73 12.80
C LYS A 243 26.02 8.02 13.96
N GLU A 244 24.70 8.16 14.03
CA GLU A 244 23.86 7.57 15.08
C GLU A 244 23.09 6.33 14.56
N LEU A 245 23.43 5.86 13.36
CA LEU A 245 22.79 4.70 12.74
C LEU A 245 23.07 3.45 13.58
N ARG A 246 22.06 2.97 14.28
CA ARG A 246 22.12 1.77 15.10
C ARG A 246 20.77 1.08 15.19
N VAL A 247 20.80 -0.21 15.46
CA VAL A 247 19.61 -1.01 15.71
C VAL A 247 19.34 -1.04 17.20
N GLU A 248 18.17 -0.59 17.61
CA GLU A 248 17.65 -0.78 18.97
C GLU A 248 16.77 -2.03 18.98
N PRO A 249 17.19 -3.13 19.64
CA PRO A 249 16.49 -4.43 19.54
C PRO A 249 15.03 -4.38 19.99
N VAL A 250 14.73 -3.57 21.01
CA VAL A 250 13.36 -3.38 21.51
C VAL A 250 12.47 -2.72 20.47
N LEU A 251 12.97 -1.69 19.80
CA LEU A 251 12.24 -0.96 18.76
C LEU A 251 12.12 -1.83 17.50
N LEU A 252 13.18 -2.54 17.11
CA LEU A 252 13.13 -3.49 15.99
C LEU A 252 12.05 -4.55 16.22
N LYS A 253 11.99 -5.14 17.43
CA LYS A 253 10.94 -6.11 17.78
C LYS A 253 9.54 -5.50 17.67
N LYS A 254 9.33 -4.25 18.10
CA LYS A 254 8.05 -3.55 17.95
C LYS A 254 7.70 -3.32 16.48
N ILE A 255 8.65 -2.84 15.68
CA ILE A 255 8.47 -2.60 14.24
C ILE A 255 8.12 -3.90 13.51
N ILE A 256 8.86 -4.99 13.77
CA ILE A 256 8.61 -6.30 13.16
C ILE A 256 7.25 -6.85 13.60
N LYS A 257 6.89 -6.73 14.88
CA LYS A 257 5.60 -7.23 15.40
C LYS A 257 4.40 -6.61 14.69
N ILE A 258 4.51 -5.39 14.19
CA ILE A 258 3.44 -4.69 13.46
C ILE A 258 3.64 -4.83 11.95
N GLY A 259 4.87 -4.69 11.48
CA GLY A 259 5.21 -4.66 10.06
C GLY A 259 5.15 -6.03 9.40
N LEU A 260 5.63 -7.08 10.08
CA LEU A 260 5.62 -8.44 9.51
C LEU A 260 4.20 -8.94 9.19
N PRO A 261 3.21 -8.81 10.10
CA PRO A 261 1.82 -9.12 9.75
C PRO A 261 1.31 -8.30 8.56
N ALA A 262 1.62 -7.02 8.48
CA ALA A 262 1.20 -6.17 7.36
C ALA A 262 1.85 -6.59 6.03
N GLY A 263 3.14 -6.97 6.06
CA GLY A 263 3.84 -7.50 4.89
C GLY A 263 3.28 -8.84 4.42
N LEU A 264 3.04 -9.77 5.34
CA LEU A 264 2.41 -11.06 5.03
C LEU A 264 1.00 -10.89 4.47
N GLN A 265 0.22 -9.95 5.02
CA GLN A 265 -1.10 -9.61 4.49
C GLN A 265 -1.01 -9.17 3.02
N SER A 266 -0.06 -8.30 2.67
CA SER A 266 0.16 -7.84 1.30
C SER A 266 0.50 -8.98 0.34
N MET A 267 1.38 -9.90 0.78
CA MET A 267 1.71 -11.12 0.01
C MET A 267 0.48 -12.01 -0.20
N MET A 268 -0.33 -12.23 0.83
CA MET A 268 -1.54 -13.06 0.74
C MET A 268 -2.57 -12.46 -0.22
N TYR A 269 -2.72 -11.14 -0.25
CA TYR A 269 -3.55 -10.46 -1.26
C TYR A 269 -3.04 -10.72 -2.68
N SER A 270 -1.72 -10.58 -2.90
CA SER A 270 -1.11 -10.82 -4.22
C SER A 270 -1.32 -12.27 -4.68
N ILE A 271 -1.09 -13.24 -3.81
CA ILE A 271 -1.30 -14.67 -4.11
C ILE A 271 -2.78 -14.95 -4.42
N SER A 272 -3.70 -14.45 -3.60
CA SER A 272 -5.14 -14.62 -3.84
C SER A 272 -5.57 -14.04 -5.18
N ASN A 273 -5.08 -12.84 -5.55
CA ASN A 273 -5.39 -12.21 -6.82
C ASN A 273 -4.84 -13.00 -8.02
N ILE A 274 -3.64 -13.60 -7.90
CA ILE A 274 -3.08 -14.48 -8.94
C ILE A 274 -3.98 -15.70 -9.18
N LEU A 275 -4.45 -16.34 -8.10
CA LEU A 275 -5.32 -17.52 -8.20
C LEU A 275 -6.69 -17.17 -8.82
N ILE A 276 -7.25 -16.01 -8.49
CA ILE A 276 -8.49 -15.54 -9.11
C ILE A 276 -8.28 -15.21 -10.57
N GLN A 277 -7.18 -14.55 -10.93
CA GLN A 277 -6.85 -14.24 -12.31
C GLN A 277 -6.70 -15.54 -13.14
N ALA A 278 -6.04 -16.56 -12.57
CA ALA A 278 -5.92 -17.87 -13.24
C ALA A 278 -7.29 -18.51 -13.51
N ASN A 279 -8.25 -18.38 -12.59
CA ASN A 279 -9.62 -18.84 -12.80
C ASN A 279 -10.34 -18.03 -13.90
N ILE A 280 -10.22 -16.70 -13.89
CA ILE A 280 -10.83 -15.82 -14.90
C ILE A 280 -10.29 -16.11 -16.30
N ASN A 281 -9.01 -16.44 -16.41
CA ASN A 281 -8.41 -16.81 -17.69
C ASN A 281 -9.07 -18.04 -18.35
N GLY A 282 -9.79 -18.85 -17.59
CA GLY A 282 -10.57 -19.99 -18.10
C GLY A 282 -11.90 -19.61 -18.78
N TYR A 283 -12.37 -18.37 -18.68
CA TYR A 283 -13.69 -17.94 -19.22
C TYR A 283 -13.65 -17.36 -20.64
N GLY A 284 -12.49 -17.32 -21.26
CA GLY A 284 -12.33 -16.85 -22.65
C GLY A 284 -11.79 -15.42 -22.76
N THR A 285 -11.40 -15.07 -24.00
CA THR A 285 -10.65 -13.82 -24.28
C THR A 285 -11.43 -12.56 -23.99
N ASN A 286 -12.74 -12.52 -24.27
CA ASN A 286 -13.59 -11.35 -23.99
C ASN A 286 -13.67 -11.09 -22.49
N THR A 287 -13.90 -12.13 -21.69
CA THR A 287 -13.95 -12.00 -20.22
C THR A 287 -12.59 -11.58 -19.62
N ILE A 288 -11.47 -12.09 -20.15
CA ILE A 288 -10.13 -11.65 -19.75
C ILE A 288 -9.95 -10.16 -20.05
N ALA A 289 -10.33 -9.71 -21.26
CA ALA A 289 -10.25 -8.31 -21.64
C ALA A 289 -11.16 -7.42 -20.77
N SER A 290 -12.41 -7.85 -20.55
CA SER A 290 -13.39 -7.15 -19.72
C SER A 290 -12.91 -7.00 -18.27
N TRP A 291 -12.34 -8.06 -17.70
CA TRP A 291 -11.75 -8.04 -16.36
C TRP A 291 -10.53 -7.13 -16.27
N ALA A 292 -9.68 -7.11 -17.30
CA ALA A 292 -8.53 -6.22 -17.36
C ALA A 292 -8.94 -4.74 -17.42
N VAL A 293 -9.96 -4.40 -18.22
CA VAL A 293 -10.53 -3.05 -18.30
C VAL A 293 -11.16 -2.66 -16.96
N TYR A 294 -11.99 -3.54 -16.37
CA TYR A 294 -12.55 -3.32 -15.05
C TYR A 294 -11.45 -3.05 -14.01
N GLY A 295 -10.39 -3.85 -13.96
CA GLY A 295 -9.29 -3.71 -13.01
C GLY A 295 -8.55 -2.38 -13.11
N LYS A 296 -8.42 -1.80 -14.31
CA LYS A 296 -7.85 -0.45 -14.50
C LYS A 296 -8.74 0.64 -13.88
N ILE A 297 -10.04 0.50 -14.04
CA ILE A 297 -11.04 1.44 -13.53
C ILE A 297 -11.20 1.27 -12.00
N ASP A 298 -11.30 0.04 -11.52
CA ASP A 298 -11.39 -0.34 -10.10
C ASP A 298 -10.17 0.12 -9.29
N GLY A 299 -9.02 0.26 -9.95
CA GLY A 299 -7.80 0.80 -9.35
C GLY A 299 -7.99 2.16 -8.67
N ILE A 300 -8.92 2.99 -9.13
CA ILE A 300 -9.25 4.29 -8.51
C ILE A 300 -9.85 4.08 -7.10
N PHE A 301 -10.72 3.09 -6.94
CA PHE A 301 -11.28 2.73 -5.64
C PHE A 301 -10.18 2.23 -4.69
N TRP A 302 -9.30 1.35 -5.16
CA TRP A 302 -8.21 0.80 -4.34
C TRP A 302 -7.22 1.88 -3.90
N MET A 303 -6.79 2.77 -4.79
CA MET A 303 -5.92 3.91 -4.43
C MET A 303 -6.56 4.80 -3.36
N THR A 304 -7.88 5.00 -3.46
CA THR A 304 -8.64 5.79 -2.49
C THR A 304 -8.70 5.11 -1.12
N MET A 305 -8.97 3.81 -1.09
CA MET A 305 -9.02 3.03 0.15
C MET A 305 -7.64 2.95 0.82
N ASP A 306 -6.57 2.77 0.05
CA ASP A 306 -5.19 2.75 0.56
C ASP A 306 -4.80 4.10 1.17
N ALA A 307 -5.11 5.20 0.50
CA ALA A 307 -4.85 6.55 1.02
C ALA A 307 -5.62 6.82 2.33
N MET A 308 -6.88 6.39 2.40
CA MET A 308 -7.69 6.48 3.62
C MET A 308 -7.12 5.59 4.73
N GLY A 309 -6.73 4.37 4.42
CA GLY A 309 -6.13 3.43 5.36
C GLY A 309 -4.84 3.98 6.00
N ILE A 310 -3.94 4.56 5.19
CA ILE A 310 -2.71 5.21 5.69
C ILE A 310 -3.07 6.40 6.60
N SER A 311 -4.05 7.22 6.20
CA SER A 311 -4.50 8.39 6.96
C SER A 311 -5.06 7.98 8.33
N VAL A 312 -5.92 6.97 8.36
CA VAL A 312 -6.51 6.44 9.60
C VAL A 312 -5.45 5.80 10.49
N THR A 313 -4.50 5.04 9.92
CA THR A 313 -3.41 4.40 10.68
C THR A 313 -2.53 5.45 11.37
N THR A 314 -2.13 6.50 10.67
CA THR A 314 -1.32 7.58 11.23
C THR A 314 -2.09 8.37 12.28
N PHE A 315 -3.35 8.70 12.01
CA PHE A 315 -4.24 9.37 12.95
C PHE A 315 -4.40 8.55 14.24
N ALA A 316 -4.64 7.25 14.10
CA ALA A 316 -4.79 6.35 15.24
C ALA A 316 -3.49 6.24 16.05
N GLY A 317 -2.34 6.06 15.38
CA GLY A 317 -1.04 5.96 16.02
C GLY A 317 -0.67 7.19 16.84
N GLN A 318 -0.80 8.39 16.26
CA GLN A 318 -0.49 9.63 16.97
C GLN A 318 -1.45 9.91 18.13
N ASN A 319 -2.76 9.69 17.96
CA ASN A 319 -3.72 9.90 19.04
C ASN A 319 -3.60 8.85 20.14
N PHE A 320 -3.22 7.61 19.80
CA PHE A 320 -2.89 6.57 20.79
C PHE A 320 -1.67 6.95 21.61
N GLY A 321 -0.57 7.35 20.96
CA GLY A 321 0.63 7.83 21.64
C GLY A 321 0.39 9.06 22.52
N ALA A 322 -0.49 9.98 22.07
CA ALA A 322 -0.89 11.15 22.86
C ALA A 322 -1.87 10.84 24.01
N GLY A 323 -2.28 9.59 24.22
CA GLY A 323 -3.28 9.21 25.22
C GLY A 323 -4.71 9.70 24.91
N LYS A 324 -4.97 10.23 23.69
CA LYS A 324 -6.26 10.81 23.29
C LYS A 324 -7.24 9.75 22.77
N ILE A 325 -7.54 8.75 23.60
CA ILE A 325 -8.32 7.57 23.19
C ILE A 325 -9.76 7.92 22.75
N LYS A 326 -10.42 8.88 23.40
CA LYS A 326 -11.76 9.35 22.96
C LYS A 326 -11.71 9.94 21.54
N ARG A 327 -10.64 10.69 21.23
CA ARG A 327 -10.42 11.26 19.90
C ARG A 327 -10.10 10.19 18.87
N LEU A 328 -9.30 9.18 19.23
CA LEU A 328 -8.99 8.02 18.38
C LEU A 328 -10.28 7.31 17.95
N LYS A 329 -11.18 6.99 18.88
CA LYS A 329 -12.48 6.37 18.57
C LYS A 329 -13.32 7.23 17.64
N LYS A 330 -13.48 8.51 17.97
CA LYS A 330 -14.21 9.45 17.11
C LYS A 330 -13.60 9.50 15.72
N GLY A 331 -12.25 9.45 15.61
CA GLY A 331 -11.54 9.40 14.34
C GLY A 331 -11.85 8.15 13.53
N THR A 332 -11.98 6.98 14.17
CA THR A 332 -12.41 5.75 13.49
C THR A 332 -13.80 5.89 12.87
N TYR A 333 -14.77 6.44 13.62
CA TYR A 333 -16.12 6.69 13.09
C TYR A 333 -16.12 7.72 11.95
N VAL A 334 -15.36 8.79 12.09
CA VAL A 334 -15.21 9.79 11.03
C VAL A 334 -14.55 9.16 9.80
N GLY A 335 -13.53 8.31 9.98
CA GLY A 335 -12.90 7.56 8.88
C GLY A 335 -13.89 6.64 8.17
N LEU A 336 -14.73 5.90 8.90
CA LEU A 336 -15.79 5.08 8.31
C LEU A 336 -16.79 5.93 7.51
N LEU A 337 -17.26 7.04 8.08
CA LEU A 337 -18.21 7.93 7.41
C LEU A 337 -17.61 8.54 6.14
N MET A 338 -16.38 9.03 6.21
CA MET A 338 -15.68 9.61 5.05
C MET A 338 -15.47 8.56 3.96
N SER A 339 -15.02 7.34 4.34
CA SER A 339 -14.88 6.24 3.38
C SER A 339 -16.23 5.90 2.73
N THR A 340 -17.34 5.93 3.49
CA THR A 340 -18.68 5.69 2.95
C THR A 340 -19.11 6.77 1.95
N ILE A 341 -18.89 8.05 2.28
CA ILE A 341 -19.24 9.17 1.39
C ILE A 341 -18.41 9.10 0.10
N ILE A 342 -17.10 8.86 0.22
CA ILE A 342 -16.20 8.77 -0.93
C ILE A 342 -16.56 7.56 -1.79
N THR A 343 -16.83 6.40 -1.18
CA THR A 343 -17.27 5.19 -1.89
C THR A 343 -18.59 5.43 -2.64
N ALA A 344 -19.56 6.12 -2.01
CA ALA A 344 -20.81 6.48 -2.66
C ALA A 344 -20.57 7.39 -3.88
N ALA A 345 -19.75 8.43 -3.72
CA ALA A 345 -19.41 9.35 -4.81
C ALA A 345 -18.70 8.62 -5.96
N LEU A 346 -17.73 7.74 -5.65
CA LEU A 346 -17.07 6.91 -6.65
C LEU A 346 -18.03 5.92 -7.31
N GLY A 347 -18.95 5.30 -6.55
CA GLY A 347 -19.97 4.42 -7.09
C GLY A 347 -20.87 5.13 -8.11
N VAL A 348 -21.40 6.30 -7.76
CA VAL A 348 -22.19 7.14 -8.68
C VAL A 348 -21.35 7.50 -9.91
N PHE A 349 -20.10 7.91 -9.73
CA PHE A 349 -19.20 8.21 -10.84
C PHE A 349 -18.99 7.01 -11.76
N MET A 350 -18.77 5.80 -11.21
CA MET A 350 -18.60 4.57 -12.00
C MET A 350 -19.87 4.20 -12.78
N PHE A 351 -21.05 4.41 -12.23
CA PHE A 351 -22.31 4.14 -12.92
C PHE A 351 -22.59 5.14 -14.04
N THR A 352 -22.26 6.42 -13.84
CA THR A 352 -22.53 7.49 -14.80
C THR A 352 -21.45 7.60 -15.89
N ALA A 353 -20.19 7.60 -15.49
CA ALA A 353 -19.05 7.73 -16.38
C ALA A 353 -18.48 6.39 -16.89
N GLY A 354 -18.94 5.26 -16.36
CA GLY A 354 -18.44 3.92 -16.68
C GLY A 354 -18.34 3.63 -18.19
N PRO A 355 -19.39 3.85 -19.00
CA PRO A 355 -19.30 3.63 -20.45
C PRO A 355 -18.19 4.46 -21.12
N VAL A 356 -18.01 5.71 -20.71
CA VAL A 356 -16.96 6.60 -21.23
C VAL A 356 -15.58 6.13 -20.76
N LEU A 357 -15.44 5.73 -19.49
CA LEU A 357 -14.17 5.21 -18.97
C LEU A 357 -13.76 3.92 -19.67
N ILE A 358 -14.69 3.00 -19.93
CA ILE A 358 -14.44 1.75 -20.64
C ILE A 358 -14.01 2.03 -22.08
N SER A 359 -14.68 2.98 -22.77
CA SER A 359 -14.36 3.34 -24.18
C SER A 359 -12.94 3.91 -24.36
N LEU A 360 -12.28 4.38 -23.28
CA LEU A 360 -10.87 4.78 -23.33
C LEU A 360 -9.91 3.58 -23.50
N PHE A 361 -10.37 2.37 -23.21
CA PHE A 361 -9.54 1.16 -23.24
C PHE A 361 -9.91 0.23 -24.42
N THR A 362 -11.17 0.22 -24.85
CA THR A 362 -11.64 -0.68 -25.91
C THR A 362 -12.83 -0.10 -26.65
N ASN A 363 -12.93 -0.44 -27.95
CA ASN A 363 -14.10 -0.17 -28.79
C ASN A 363 -14.92 -1.44 -29.08
N ASP A 364 -14.52 -2.59 -28.53
CA ASP A 364 -15.24 -3.85 -28.68
C ASP A 364 -16.53 -3.82 -27.86
N VAL A 365 -17.67 -3.98 -28.54
CA VAL A 365 -19.00 -3.86 -27.95
C VAL A 365 -19.26 -4.92 -26.89
N ASP A 366 -18.79 -6.15 -27.11
CA ASP A 366 -18.99 -7.27 -26.18
C ASP A 366 -18.15 -7.06 -24.90
N VAL A 367 -16.88 -6.66 -25.07
CA VAL A 367 -15.99 -6.33 -23.96
C VAL A 367 -16.53 -5.15 -23.16
N MET A 368 -17.06 -4.11 -23.82
CA MET A 368 -17.67 -2.97 -23.16
C MET A 368 -18.91 -3.37 -22.35
N ALA A 369 -19.79 -4.18 -22.93
CA ALA A 369 -21.01 -4.64 -22.26
C ALA A 369 -20.69 -5.51 -21.05
N GLU A 370 -19.75 -6.44 -21.16
CA GLU A 370 -19.34 -7.32 -20.07
C GLU A 370 -18.62 -6.54 -18.96
N SER A 371 -17.71 -5.61 -19.31
CA SER A 371 -17.04 -4.72 -18.34
C SER A 371 -18.05 -3.90 -17.54
N MET A 372 -19.07 -3.35 -18.20
CA MET A 372 -20.13 -2.60 -17.52
C MET A 372 -21.00 -3.49 -16.63
N SER A 373 -21.24 -4.74 -17.03
CA SER A 373 -21.89 -5.75 -16.20
C SER A 373 -21.12 -6.06 -14.93
N ILE A 374 -19.80 -6.20 -15.02
CA ILE A 374 -18.91 -6.40 -13.87
C ILE A 374 -18.98 -5.19 -12.91
N ILE A 375 -18.90 -3.97 -13.46
CA ILE A 375 -19.04 -2.72 -12.67
C ILE A 375 -20.39 -2.70 -11.93
N ARG A 376 -21.49 -2.95 -12.63
CA ARG A 376 -22.83 -2.97 -12.04
C ARG A 376 -22.99 -4.00 -10.94
N PHE A 377 -22.30 -5.14 -11.08
CA PHE A 377 -22.34 -6.20 -10.08
C PHE A 377 -21.48 -5.90 -8.85
N LEU A 378 -20.23 -5.46 -9.02
CA LEU A 378 -19.27 -5.33 -7.90
C LEU A 378 -19.35 -4.01 -7.14
N VAL A 379 -19.58 -2.89 -7.83
CA VAL A 379 -19.54 -1.55 -7.22
C VAL A 379 -20.51 -1.38 -6.05
N PRO A 380 -21.76 -1.89 -6.07
CA PRO A 380 -22.67 -1.79 -4.91
C PRO A 380 -22.12 -2.46 -3.64
N PHE A 381 -21.24 -3.44 -3.79
CA PHE A 381 -20.64 -4.15 -2.65
C PHE A 381 -19.34 -3.52 -2.13
N TRP A 382 -18.83 -2.46 -2.73
CA TRP A 382 -17.67 -1.72 -2.20
C TRP A 382 -17.90 -1.23 -0.77
N PHE A 383 -19.16 -0.93 -0.41
CA PHE A 383 -19.51 -0.56 0.96
C PHE A 383 -19.17 -1.66 1.99
N CYS A 384 -19.25 -2.92 1.59
CA CYS A 384 -18.88 -4.03 2.46
C CYS A 384 -17.37 -4.03 2.76
N TYR A 385 -16.53 -3.47 1.87
CA TYR A 385 -15.08 -3.42 2.06
C TYR A 385 -14.64 -2.32 3.05
N ILE A 386 -15.45 -1.30 3.30
CA ILE A 386 -15.07 -0.15 4.14
C ILE A 386 -14.63 -0.60 5.54
N CYS A 387 -15.37 -1.52 6.16
CA CYS A 387 -15.01 -2.06 7.47
C CYS A 387 -13.71 -2.88 7.42
N VAL A 388 -13.48 -3.61 6.31
CA VAL A 388 -12.24 -4.38 6.06
C VAL A 388 -11.03 -3.47 5.92
N ASN A 389 -11.22 -2.22 5.52
CA ASN A 389 -10.16 -1.22 5.42
C ASN A 389 -9.94 -0.44 6.73
N VAL A 390 -10.98 0.20 7.27
CA VAL A 390 -10.85 1.18 8.35
C VAL A 390 -10.51 0.54 9.70
N TYR A 391 -11.19 -0.55 10.08
CA TYR A 391 -10.93 -1.19 11.38
C TYR A 391 -9.51 -1.75 11.53
N PRO A 392 -8.97 -2.53 10.59
CA PRO A 392 -7.60 -3.02 10.72
C PRO A 392 -6.57 -1.88 10.68
N CYS A 393 -6.82 -0.80 9.94
CA CYS A 393 -5.96 0.38 9.95
C CYS A 393 -5.94 1.09 11.31
N THR A 394 -7.10 1.24 11.96
CA THR A 394 -7.18 1.75 13.33
C THR A 394 -6.46 0.83 14.32
N LEU A 395 -6.71 -0.48 14.25
CA LEU A 395 -6.11 -1.47 15.14
C LEU A 395 -4.60 -1.54 14.97
N ARG A 396 -4.11 -1.48 13.72
CA ARG A 396 -2.68 -1.39 13.44
C ARG A 396 -2.07 -0.14 14.05
N GLY A 397 -2.74 1.02 13.98
CA GLY A 397 -2.31 2.26 14.59
C GLY A 397 -2.11 2.17 16.10
N VAL A 398 -2.89 1.36 16.81
CA VAL A 398 -2.71 1.08 18.24
C VAL A 398 -1.78 -0.10 18.53
N GLY A 399 -1.16 -0.70 17.50
CA GLY A 399 -0.20 -1.80 17.63
C GLY A 399 -0.80 -3.20 17.58
N ASP A 400 -2.10 -3.34 17.39
CA ASP A 400 -2.80 -4.62 17.22
C ASP A 400 -2.84 -4.96 15.72
N ALA A 401 -1.82 -5.68 15.23
CA ALA A 401 -1.65 -5.98 13.81
C ALA A 401 -1.87 -7.46 13.45
N LEU A 402 -1.55 -8.38 14.38
CA LEU A 402 -1.55 -9.82 14.09
C LEU A 402 -2.96 -10.37 13.85
N ILE A 403 -3.90 -10.09 14.76
CA ILE A 403 -5.26 -10.61 14.64
C ILE A 403 -6.00 -9.98 13.46
N PRO A 404 -5.94 -8.65 13.22
CA PRO A 404 -6.47 -8.05 11.99
C PRO A 404 -5.92 -8.68 10.71
N MET A 405 -4.62 -8.97 10.65
CA MET A 405 -4.02 -9.68 9.51
C MET A 405 -4.64 -11.07 9.33
N LEU A 406 -4.77 -11.86 10.40
CA LEU A 406 -5.37 -13.20 10.32
C LEU A 406 -6.83 -13.14 9.85
N ILE A 407 -7.63 -12.19 10.34
CA ILE A 407 -9.02 -12.00 9.90
C ILE A 407 -9.07 -11.70 8.39
N ILE A 408 -8.18 -10.84 7.89
CA ILE A 408 -8.11 -10.52 6.44
C ILE A 408 -7.64 -11.74 5.65
N CYS A 409 -6.55 -12.39 6.06
CA CYS A 409 -6.01 -13.54 5.33
C CYS A 409 -7.03 -14.67 5.23
N VAL A 410 -7.72 -15.00 6.31
CA VAL A 410 -8.73 -16.06 6.30
C VAL A 410 -10.00 -15.58 5.57
N GLY A 411 -10.55 -14.43 5.94
CA GLY A 411 -11.84 -13.95 5.45
C GLY A 411 -11.80 -13.40 4.02
N THR A 412 -10.73 -12.68 3.64
CA THR A 412 -10.66 -12.08 2.31
C THR A 412 -9.86 -12.94 1.34
N CYS A 413 -8.74 -13.54 1.75
CA CYS A 413 -7.90 -14.30 0.81
C CYS A 413 -8.31 -15.77 0.74
N ILE A 414 -8.26 -16.51 1.84
CA ILE A 414 -8.50 -17.96 1.83
C ILE A 414 -9.95 -18.27 1.48
N LEU A 415 -10.92 -17.63 2.12
CA LEU A 415 -12.35 -17.85 1.83
C LEU A 415 -12.69 -17.56 0.37
N ARG A 416 -12.11 -16.52 -0.23
CA ARG A 416 -12.30 -16.18 -1.64
C ARG A 416 -11.78 -17.28 -2.55
N VAL A 417 -10.58 -17.79 -2.28
CA VAL A 417 -9.99 -18.88 -3.05
C VAL A 417 -10.82 -20.16 -2.91
N LEU A 418 -11.21 -20.51 -1.69
CA LEU A 418 -12.08 -21.67 -1.44
C LEU A 418 -13.43 -21.56 -2.15
N TRP A 419 -14.03 -20.37 -2.19
CA TRP A 419 -15.26 -20.15 -2.93
C TRP A 419 -15.07 -20.34 -4.44
N VAL A 420 -14.04 -19.73 -5.01
CA VAL A 420 -13.78 -19.81 -6.46
C VAL A 420 -13.55 -21.24 -6.91
N PHE A 421 -12.77 -22.01 -6.17
CA PHE A 421 -12.50 -23.42 -6.54
C PHE A 421 -13.59 -24.38 -6.08
N GLY A 422 -14.28 -24.12 -4.96
CA GLY A 422 -15.36 -24.97 -4.44
C GLY A 422 -16.69 -24.74 -5.18
N ALA A 423 -17.25 -23.55 -5.07
CA ALA A 423 -18.51 -23.21 -5.74
C ALA A 423 -18.34 -23.14 -7.27
N GLY A 424 -17.18 -22.71 -7.78
CA GLY A 424 -16.85 -22.69 -9.20
C GLY A 424 -16.77 -24.08 -9.82
N ALA A 425 -16.42 -25.12 -9.05
CA ALA A 425 -16.46 -26.52 -9.54
C ALA A 425 -17.91 -27.03 -9.72
N ILE A 426 -18.87 -26.52 -8.94
CA ILE A 426 -20.28 -26.93 -8.99
C ILE A 426 -21.03 -26.11 -10.01
N HIS A 427 -20.84 -24.80 -10.03
CA HIS A 427 -21.47 -23.84 -10.92
C HIS A 427 -20.41 -22.96 -11.59
N PRO A 428 -19.73 -23.45 -12.66
CA PRO A 428 -18.71 -22.68 -13.34
C PRO A 428 -19.33 -21.45 -14.04
N GLY A 429 -18.71 -20.28 -13.84
CA GLY A 429 -19.14 -19.05 -14.47
C GLY A 429 -18.53 -17.81 -13.86
N LEU A 430 -18.45 -16.74 -14.66
CA LEU A 430 -17.89 -15.47 -14.24
C LEU A 430 -18.53 -14.93 -12.96
N TYR A 431 -19.87 -14.93 -12.89
CA TYR A 431 -20.59 -14.40 -11.73
C TYR A 431 -20.38 -15.22 -10.46
N THR A 432 -20.14 -16.52 -10.55
CA THR A 432 -19.74 -17.34 -9.39
C THR A 432 -18.39 -16.87 -8.85
N THR A 433 -17.45 -16.59 -9.74
CA THR A 433 -16.15 -16.02 -9.37
C THR A 433 -16.30 -14.61 -8.79
N LEU A 434 -17.08 -13.73 -9.42
CA LEU A 434 -17.33 -12.37 -8.94
C LEU A 434 -17.99 -12.35 -7.57
N THR A 435 -18.90 -13.26 -7.27
CA THR A 435 -19.60 -13.38 -5.97
C THR A 435 -18.62 -13.65 -4.82
N SER A 436 -17.43 -14.18 -5.09
CA SER A 436 -16.38 -14.35 -4.09
C SER A 436 -15.97 -13.03 -3.40
N TYR A 437 -16.06 -11.90 -4.11
CA TYR A 437 -15.71 -10.58 -3.58
C TYR A 437 -16.72 -10.08 -2.54
N PRO A 438 -18.01 -9.90 -2.86
CA PRO A 438 -19.02 -9.50 -1.89
C PRO A 438 -19.12 -10.44 -0.68
N LEU A 439 -19.05 -11.75 -0.92
CA LEU A 439 -19.12 -12.76 0.14
C LEU A 439 -17.96 -12.59 1.12
N SER A 440 -16.73 -12.56 0.60
CA SER A 440 -15.53 -12.41 1.43
C SER A 440 -15.49 -11.07 2.17
N TRP A 441 -15.85 -9.98 1.52
CA TRP A 441 -15.91 -8.66 2.16
C TRP A 441 -16.95 -8.58 3.26
N THR A 442 -18.15 -9.13 3.03
CA THR A 442 -19.23 -9.12 4.02
C THR A 442 -18.86 -9.94 5.26
N ILE A 443 -18.37 -11.16 5.07
CA ILE A 443 -17.97 -12.04 6.19
C ILE A 443 -16.81 -11.42 6.98
N THR A 444 -15.80 -10.90 6.28
CA THR A 444 -14.65 -10.25 6.92
C THR A 444 -15.07 -8.98 7.67
N SER A 445 -15.99 -8.19 7.11
CA SER A 445 -16.53 -7.00 7.79
C SER A 445 -17.27 -7.35 9.08
N LEU A 446 -18.10 -8.38 9.05
CA LEU A 446 -18.78 -8.87 10.25
C LEU A 446 -17.78 -9.37 11.30
N ALA A 447 -16.74 -10.10 10.88
CA ALA A 447 -15.66 -10.53 11.77
C ALA A 447 -14.93 -9.34 12.39
N PHE A 448 -14.66 -8.26 11.63
CA PHE A 448 -14.07 -7.04 12.17
C PHE A 448 -14.97 -6.30 13.13
N LEU A 449 -16.28 -6.20 12.86
CA LEU A 449 -17.24 -5.63 13.80
C LEU A 449 -17.20 -6.37 15.13
N VAL A 450 -17.31 -7.70 15.10
CA VAL A 450 -17.24 -8.52 16.32
C VAL A 450 -15.89 -8.35 17.02
N TYR A 451 -14.78 -8.43 16.29
CA TYR A 451 -13.45 -8.29 16.87
C TYR A 451 -13.22 -6.91 17.50
N TYR A 452 -13.55 -5.84 16.79
CA TYR A 452 -13.34 -4.46 17.23
C TYR A 452 -14.07 -4.17 18.55
N TYR A 453 -15.34 -4.57 18.65
CA TYR A 453 -16.15 -4.26 19.83
C TYR A 453 -16.00 -5.26 20.99
N ARG A 454 -15.65 -6.53 20.71
CA ARG A 454 -15.65 -7.57 21.75
C ARG A 454 -14.27 -7.99 22.23
N PHE A 455 -13.26 -7.99 21.37
CA PHE A 455 -11.98 -8.66 21.66
C PHE A 455 -10.73 -7.78 21.47
N SER A 456 -10.80 -6.69 20.72
CA SER A 456 -9.65 -5.88 20.33
C SER A 456 -9.02 -5.10 21.48
N ALA A 457 -7.82 -4.57 21.24
CA ALA A 457 -7.15 -3.61 22.11
C ALA A 457 -8.04 -2.39 22.44
N MET A 458 -8.90 -1.97 21.51
CA MET A 458 -9.83 -0.85 21.70
C MET A 458 -10.84 -1.08 22.84
N ARG A 459 -11.31 -2.32 23.02
CA ARG A 459 -12.18 -2.65 24.17
C ARG A 459 -11.45 -2.51 25.50
N LYS A 460 -10.20 -2.96 25.58
CA LYS A 460 -9.38 -2.83 26.79
C LYS A 460 -9.15 -1.38 27.15
N LEU A 461 -8.82 -0.54 26.14
CA LEU A 461 -8.66 0.90 26.30
C LEU A 461 -9.96 1.60 26.74
N ASN A 462 -11.13 1.08 26.37
CA ASN A 462 -12.41 1.63 26.80
C ASN A 462 -12.67 1.46 28.29
N LYS A 463 -12.36 0.27 28.82
CA LYS A 463 -12.53 0.01 30.25
C LYS A 463 -11.67 0.94 31.11
N LEU A 464 -10.42 1.21 30.66
CA LEU A 464 -9.50 2.14 31.36
C LEU A 464 -9.96 3.62 31.34
N ILE A 465 -10.96 3.98 30.53
CA ILE A 465 -11.52 5.35 30.48
C ILE A 465 -12.80 5.44 31.32
N GLU A 466 -13.48 4.32 31.52
CA GLU A 466 -14.71 4.22 32.32
C GLU A 466 -14.42 4.02 33.82
N GLU A 467 -13.22 3.52 34.16
CA GLU A 467 -12.63 3.50 35.50
C GLU A 467 -11.95 4.83 35.83
#